data_001ee686669b8e59ae000661d9b0618f
#
_entry.id   001ee686669b8e59ae000661d9b0618f
#
_cell.length_a   1.000
_cell.length_b   1.000
_cell.length_c   1.000
_cell.angle_alpha   90.00
_cell.angle_beta   90.00
_cell.angle_gamma   90.00
#
_symmetry.space_group_name_H-M   'P 1'
#
loop_
_entity.id
_entity.type
_entity.pdbx_description
1 polymer ?
#
loop_
_entity_poly.entity_id
_entity_poly.type
_entity_poly.pdbx_seq_one_letter_code
_entity_poly.pdbx_strand_id
1 'polypeptide(L)'
;ARTAGSANESADAAAIPPRTASDPGIIPGQQERPGLLIRGMYHPLTKTIVRNDLGTVCSILLTGSNASGKSTFLKQVAINQIFAQTLCTCLADSFETGFYKVISSMALSDNILGEESYFIVEIKSLKRIFDQIDDGSSLPVMCFIDEVLRGTNTKERVAASSQILKKMSGMNALCFAATHDIELTTLLADYMENYHFEEAVRDGDVIFDYKLKQGPATTRNAIRLMQAYGFDPEIITAANQLADQL
;
A
#
# COMPACT_ATOMS: atom_id res chain seq x y z
N ALA A 1 -24.38 7.59 -47.37
CA ALA A 1 -24.42 7.38 -45.92
C ALA A 1 -23.05 7.64 -45.36
N ARG A 2 -22.90 8.71 -44.60
CA ARG A 2 -21.64 9.08 -43.93
C ARG A 2 -21.63 8.46 -42.54
N THR A 3 -20.66 7.62 -42.26
CA THR A 3 -20.38 7.10 -40.93
C THR A 3 -19.51 8.13 -40.20
N ALA A 4 -20.03 8.64 -39.09
CA ALA A 4 -19.29 9.48 -38.15
C ALA A 4 -18.37 8.57 -37.33
N GLY A 5 -17.05 8.81 -37.45
CA GLY A 5 -16.06 8.22 -36.57
C GLY A 5 -16.05 8.94 -35.23
N SER A 6 -16.35 8.21 -34.16
CA SER A 6 -16.12 8.66 -32.79
C SER A 6 -14.61 8.59 -32.51
N ALA A 7 -13.96 9.74 -32.46
CA ALA A 7 -12.61 9.87 -31.92
C ALA A 7 -12.68 9.59 -30.40
N ASN A 8 -12.11 8.49 -30.00
CA ASN A 8 -11.86 8.17 -28.60
C ASN A 8 -10.55 8.88 -28.23
N GLU A 9 -10.64 10.08 -27.67
CA GLU A 9 -9.51 10.75 -27.04
C GLU A 9 -9.12 9.96 -25.78
N SER A 10 -8.19 9.04 -25.94
CA SER A 10 -7.44 8.49 -24.81
C SER A 10 -6.61 9.63 -24.24
N ALA A 11 -7.03 10.15 -23.08
CA ALA A 11 -6.19 11.00 -22.27
C ALA A 11 -4.87 10.25 -22.01
N ASP A 12 -3.81 10.77 -22.60
CA ASP A 12 -2.43 10.33 -22.42
C ASP A 12 -2.10 10.54 -20.93
N ALA A 13 -2.27 9.51 -20.11
CA ALA A 13 -1.80 9.50 -18.74
C ALA A 13 -0.28 9.54 -18.84
N ALA A 14 0.29 10.71 -18.59
CA ALA A 14 1.71 10.95 -18.61
C ALA A 14 2.42 9.83 -17.83
N ALA A 15 3.23 9.06 -18.53
CA ALA A 15 4.02 7.99 -17.95
C ALA A 15 4.86 8.58 -16.81
N ILE A 16 4.66 8.09 -15.58
CA ILE A 16 5.53 8.45 -14.47
C ILE A 16 6.92 7.90 -14.84
N PRO A 17 7.91 8.75 -15.11
CA PRO A 17 9.24 8.26 -15.47
C PRO A 17 9.83 7.48 -14.29
N PRO A 18 10.60 6.40 -14.55
CA PRO A 18 11.30 5.72 -13.49
C PRO A 18 12.22 6.73 -12.79
N ARG A 19 12.09 6.85 -11.47
CA ARG A 19 12.99 7.69 -10.69
C ARG A 19 14.40 7.10 -10.76
N THR A 20 15.37 7.98 -11.01
CA THR A 20 16.81 7.63 -11.04
C THR A 20 17.44 7.93 -9.67
N ALA A 21 18.62 7.37 -9.42
CA ALA A 21 19.39 7.62 -8.20
C ALA A 21 19.69 9.10 -7.90
N SER A 22 19.46 9.98 -8.85
CA SER A 22 19.63 11.45 -8.76
C SER A 22 18.35 12.20 -8.39
N ASP A 23 17.19 11.53 -8.28
CA ASP A 23 15.94 12.19 -7.94
C ASP A 23 15.86 12.55 -6.45
N PRO A 24 15.28 13.71 -6.08
CA PRO A 24 15.13 14.11 -4.70
C PRO A 24 14.21 13.13 -3.96
N GLY A 25 14.72 12.53 -2.88
CA GLY A 25 14.02 11.52 -2.07
C GLY A 25 14.74 10.18 -1.98
N ILE A 26 15.86 9.99 -2.68
CA ILE A 26 16.75 8.84 -2.47
C ILE A 26 17.63 9.12 -1.27
N ILE A 27 17.52 8.29 -0.25
CA ILE A 27 18.28 8.41 0.99
C ILE A 27 19.74 8.10 0.70
N PRO A 28 20.70 8.96 1.08
CA PRO A 28 22.11 8.67 0.95
C PRO A 28 22.47 7.34 1.66
N GLY A 29 23.05 6.39 0.93
CA GLY A 29 23.44 5.07 1.45
C GLY A 29 22.47 3.93 1.15
N GLN A 30 21.38 4.15 0.43
CA GLN A 30 20.58 3.04 -0.11
C GLN A 30 21.42 2.28 -1.16
N GLN A 31 21.47 0.95 -1.01
CA GLN A 31 22.02 0.11 -2.06
C GLN A 31 21.21 0.29 -3.36
N GLU A 32 21.91 0.36 -4.49
CA GLU A 32 21.26 0.31 -5.80
C GLU A 32 20.49 -0.99 -5.91
N ARG A 33 19.18 -0.89 -6.01
CA ARG A 33 18.26 -2.02 -6.19
C ARG A 33 17.44 -1.80 -7.45
N PRO A 34 16.99 -2.88 -8.10
CA PRO A 34 16.12 -2.76 -9.25
C PRO A 34 14.87 -1.94 -8.89
N GLY A 35 14.46 -1.07 -9.78
CA GLY A 35 13.17 -0.39 -9.68
C GLY A 35 12.02 -1.32 -10.06
N LEU A 36 10.82 -0.82 -9.84
CA LEU A 36 9.58 -1.45 -10.26
C LEU A 36 8.78 -0.47 -11.11
N LEU A 37 8.48 -0.83 -12.36
CA LEU A 37 7.61 -0.06 -13.24
C LEU A 37 6.47 -0.94 -13.74
N ILE A 38 5.25 -0.55 -13.41
CA ILE A 38 4.05 -1.30 -13.71
C ILE A 38 3.06 -0.39 -14.43
N ARG A 39 2.42 -0.90 -15.49
CA ARG A 39 1.31 -0.25 -16.17
C ARG A 39 0.12 -1.20 -16.29
N GLY A 40 -1.05 -0.70 -15.97
CA GLY A 40 -2.31 -1.42 -16.13
C GLY A 40 -2.44 -2.68 -15.29
N MET A 41 -1.76 -2.78 -14.13
CA MET A 41 -1.82 -3.96 -13.27
C MET A 41 -3.21 -4.19 -12.68
N TYR A 42 -3.65 -5.44 -12.64
CA TYR A 42 -4.92 -5.83 -12.06
C TYR A 42 -4.82 -7.13 -11.24
N HIS A 43 -5.80 -7.36 -10.37
CA HIS A 43 -5.89 -8.59 -9.59
C HIS A 43 -6.80 -9.60 -10.30
N PRO A 44 -6.35 -10.88 -10.49
CA PRO A 44 -7.09 -11.85 -11.31
C PRO A 44 -8.44 -12.30 -10.70
N LEU A 45 -8.59 -12.18 -9.38
CA LEU A 45 -9.76 -12.70 -8.65
C LEU A 45 -10.79 -11.63 -8.27
N THR A 46 -10.61 -10.38 -8.71
CA THR A 46 -11.62 -9.33 -8.46
C THR A 46 -12.72 -9.39 -9.52
N LYS A 47 -14.00 -9.21 -9.07
CA LYS A 47 -15.14 -9.19 -9.98
C LYS A 47 -15.08 -8.02 -10.97
N THR A 48 -14.64 -6.86 -10.48
CA THR A 48 -14.42 -5.66 -11.28
C THR A 48 -12.94 -5.46 -11.46
N ILE A 49 -12.47 -5.41 -12.70
CA ILE A 49 -11.06 -5.18 -13.01
C ILE A 49 -10.79 -3.68 -12.92
N VAL A 50 -10.00 -3.28 -11.93
CA VAL A 50 -9.46 -1.92 -11.84
C VAL A 50 -7.96 -2.01 -12.09
N ARG A 51 -7.48 -1.25 -13.09
CA ARG A 51 -6.08 -1.22 -13.47
C ARG A 51 -5.37 -0.09 -12.76
N ASN A 52 -4.18 -0.37 -12.21
CA ASN A 52 -3.34 0.60 -11.52
C ASN A 52 -1.94 0.62 -12.13
N ASP A 53 -1.34 1.80 -12.12
CA ASP A 53 0.04 2.05 -12.53
C ASP A 53 0.89 2.34 -11.30
N LEU A 54 2.15 1.96 -11.35
CA LEU A 54 3.12 2.25 -10.31
C LEU A 54 4.53 2.29 -10.88
N GLY A 55 5.29 3.34 -10.56
CA GLY A 55 6.73 3.41 -10.83
C GLY A 55 7.45 3.81 -9.54
N THR A 56 8.37 2.98 -9.05
CA THR A 56 9.13 3.29 -7.83
C THR A 56 10.48 2.58 -7.77
N VAL A 57 11.42 3.23 -7.10
CA VAL A 57 12.69 2.65 -6.61
C VAL A 57 12.74 2.67 -5.08
N CYS A 58 11.74 3.26 -4.42
CA CYS A 58 11.64 3.44 -2.99
C CYS A 58 10.58 2.53 -2.37
N SER A 59 10.71 2.26 -1.08
CA SER A 59 9.65 1.61 -0.31
C SER A 59 8.39 2.48 -0.29
N ILE A 60 7.22 1.86 -0.22
CA ILE A 60 5.91 2.51 -0.33
C ILE A 60 5.13 2.35 0.96
N LEU A 61 4.60 3.47 1.45
CA LEU A 61 3.57 3.51 2.49
C LEU A 61 2.21 3.76 1.85
N LEU A 62 1.29 2.82 2.06
CA LEU A 62 -0.04 2.82 1.47
C LEU A 62 -1.09 3.10 2.54
N THR A 63 -1.82 4.21 2.40
CA THR A 63 -2.86 4.62 3.35
C THR A 63 -4.26 4.58 2.74
N GLY A 64 -5.27 4.69 3.59
CA GLY A 64 -6.68 4.68 3.20
C GLY A 64 -7.54 3.92 4.19
N SER A 65 -8.85 4.05 4.07
CA SER A 65 -9.81 3.37 4.92
C SER A 65 -9.84 1.85 4.73
N ASN A 66 -10.52 1.14 5.63
CA ASN A 66 -10.77 -0.28 5.44
C ASN A 66 -11.66 -0.48 4.20
N ALA A 67 -11.45 -1.59 3.48
CA ALA A 67 -12.09 -1.93 2.22
C ALA A 67 -11.75 -1.01 1.02
N SER A 68 -10.86 -0.01 1.16
CA SER A 68 -10.45 0.88 0.07
C SER A 68 -9.61 0.20 -1.03
N GLY A 69 -9.09 -1.00 -0.77
CA GLY A 69 -8.31 -1.76 -1.76
C GLY A 69 -6.83 -1.96 -1.42
N LYS A 70 -6.32 -1.45 -0.27
CA LYS A 70 -4.91 -1.57 0.15
C LYS A 70 -4.38 -3.01 0.07
N SER A 71 -5.01 -3.93 0.79
CA SER A 71 -4.61 -5.35 0.82
C SER A 71 -4.69 -6.02 -0.55
N THR A 72 -5.67 -5.64 -1.36
CA THR A 72 -5.82 -6.14 -2.74
C THR A 72 -4.65 -5.66 -3.61
N PHE A 73 -4.27 -4.39 -3.48
CA PHE A 73 -3.14 -3.82 -4.20
C PHE A 73 -1.81 -4.49 -3.82
N LEU A 74 -1.54 -4.68 -2.52
CA LEU A 74 -0.35 -5.42 -2.07
C LEU A 74 -0.29 -6.81 -2.71
N LYS A 75 -1.42 -7.53 -2.74
CA LYS A 75 -1.53 -8.84 -3.39
C LYS A 75 -1.32 -8.76 -4.90
N GLN A 76 -1.82 -7.71 -5.57
CA GLN A 76 -1.59 -7.50 -7.00
C GLN A 76 -0.10 -7.41 -7.32
N VAL A 77 0.65 -6.57 -6.59
CA VAL A 77 2.10 -6.41 -6.79
C VAL A 77 2.82 -7.72 -6.50
N ALA A 78 2.53 -8.38 -5.38
CA ALA A 78 3.17 -9.64 -4.98
C ALA A 78 2.96 -10.75 -6.02
N ILE A 79 1.72 -10.96 -6.48
CA ILE A 79 1.39 -12.01 -7.46
C ILE A 79 2.06 -11.71 -8.81
N ASN A 80 2.03 -10.46 -9.27
CA ASN A 80 2.67 -10.09 -10.53
C ASN A 80 4.19 -10.23 -10.47
N GLN A 81 4.83 -9.87 -9.33
CA GLN A 81 6.26 -10.11 -9.13
C GLN A 81 6.60 -11.59 -9.23
N ILE A 82 5.83 -12.46 -8.57
CA ILE A 82 6.03 -13.91 -8.63
C ILE A 82 5.85 -14.41 -10.08
N PHE A 83 4.80 -13.99 -10.78
CA PHE A 83 4.56 -14.42 -12.16
C PHE A 83 5.65 -13.92 -13.10
N ALA A 84 6.08 -12.67 -12.97
CA ALA A 84 7.13 -12.10 -13.81
C ALA A 84 8.44 -12.90 -13.70
N GLN A 85 8.88 -13.21 -12.49
CA GLN A 85 10.18 -13.87 -12.27
C GLN A 85 10.15 -15.39 -12.36
N THR A 86 8.97 -16.05 -12.37
CA THR A 86 8.85 -17.50 -12.45
C THR A 86 8.27 -17.99 -13.79
N LEU A 87 7.31 -17.27 -14.34
CA LEU A 87 6.57 -17.64 -15.56
C LEU A 87 6.84 -16.70 -16.73
N CYS A 88 7.66 -15.65 -16.55
CA CYS A 88 7.92 -14.62 -17.55
C CYS A 88 6.62 -14.01 -18.11
N THR A 89 5.60 -13.85 -17.26
CA THR A 89 4.31 -13.27 -17.59
C THR A 89 3.82 -12.37 -16.45
N CYS A 90 2.80 -11.53 -16.73
CA CYS A 90 2.21 -10.66 -15.73
C CYS A 90 0.73 -10.41 -16.04
N LEU A 91 -0.01 -9.97 -15.03
CA LEU A 91 -1.39 -9.50 -15.12
C LEU A 91 -1.38 -7.96 -15.17
N ALA A 92 -0.72 -7.43 -16.19
CA ALA A 92 -0.51 -6.00 -16.44
C ALA A 92 -0.26 -5.78 -17.93
N ASP A 93 -0.37 -4.53 -18.40
CA ASP A 93 0.00 -4.16 -19.77
C ASP A 93 1.53 -4.15 -19.95
N SER A 94 2.28 -3.74 -18.91
CA SER A 94 3.74 -3.91 -18.80
C SER A 94 4.17 -4.04 -17.33
N PHE A 95 5.26 -4.81 -17.10
CA PHE A 95 5.80 -5.05 -15.77
C PHE A 95 7.33 -5.21 -15.87
N GLU A 96 8.03 -4.15 -15.50
CA GLU A 96 9.49 -4.10 -15.51
C GLU A 96 9.99 -4.17 -14.07
N THR A 97 10.82 -5.16 -13.75
CA THR A 97 11.28 -5.42 -12.40
C THR A 97 12.60 -6.19 -12.40
N GLY A 98 13.29 -6.18 -11.26
CA GLY A 98 14.38 -7.10 -10.98
C GLY A 98 13.90 -8.39 -10.33
N PHE A 99 14.85 -9.26 -9.98
CA PHE A 99 14.60 -10.45 -9.18
C PHE A 99 14.62 -10.11 -7.69
N TYR A 100 13.63 -10.60 -6.95
CA TYR A 100 13.44 -10.38 -5.52
C TYR A 100 13.10 -11.66 -4.77
N LYS A 101 13.52 -11.78 -3.52
CA LYS A 101 12.88 -12.70 -2.57
C LYS A 101 11.55 -12.07 -2.15
N VAL A 102 10.43 -12.69 -2.52
CA VAL A 102 9.09 -12.19 -2.16
C VAL A 102 8.67 -12.77 -0.82
N ILE A 103 8.35 -11.90 0.15
CA ILE A 103 7.92 -12.30 1.49
C ILE A 103 6.76 -11.41 1.95
N SER A 104 5.84 -11.95 2.73
CA SER A 104 4.68 -11.18 3.21
C SER A 104 4.39 -11.43 4.69
N SER A 105 3.85 -10.39 5.35
CA SER A 105 3.17 -10.42 6.63
C SER A 105 1.76 -9.85 6.41
N MET A 106 0.86 -10.71 5.94
CA MET A 106 -0.50 -10.35 5.53
C MET A 106 -1.48 -11.43 5.97
N ALA A 107 -2.71 -11.02 6.28
CA ALA A 107 -3.81 -11.91 6.63
C ALA A 107 -3.44 -12.90 7.75
N LEU A 108 -2.70 -12.41 8.75
CA LEU A 108 -2.39 -13.20 9.94
C LEU A 108 -3.69 -13.51 10.68
N SER A 109 -3.81 -14.71 11.20
CA SER A 109 -4.94 -15.17 12.01
C SER A 109 -4.45 -15.63 13.36
N ASP A 110 -5.32 -15.56 14.37
CA ASP A 110 -5.04 -16.14 15.67
C ASP A 110 -4.78 -17.64 15.53
N ASN A 111 -3.71 -18.11 16.12
CA ASN A 111 -3.44 -19.53 16.22
C ASN A 111 -4.08 -20.06 17.52
N ILE A 112 -5.39 -20.31 17.46
CA ILE A 112 -6.17 -20.79 18.63
C ILE A 112 -5.59 -22.11 19.18
N LEU A 113 -5.01 -22.94 18.31
CA LEU A 113 -4.40 -24.21 18.71
C LEU A 113 -3.00 -24.06 19.29
N GLY A 114 -2.31 -22.93 19.01
CA GLY A 114 -0.94 -22.67 19.45
C GLY A 114 -0.83 -21.75 20.66
N GLU A 115 -1.95 -21.33 21.28
CA GLU A 115 -2.01 -20.40 22.44
C GLU A 115 -1.26 -19.07 22.22
N GLU A 116 -0.90 -18.73 20.97
CA GLU A 116 -0.22 -17.48 20.65
C GLU A 116 -1.23 -16.40 20.28
N SER A 117 -1.12 -15.25 20.94
CA SER A 117 -1.92 -14.08 20.57
C SER A 117 -1.54 -13.56 19.19
N TYR A 118 -2.51 -12.99 18.47
CA TYR A 118 -2.33 -12.33 17.18
C TYR A 118 -1.09 -11.41 17.15
N PHE A 119 -0.89 -10.63 18.23
CA PHE A 119 0.22 -9.71 18.35
C PHE A 119 1.60 -10.41 18.34
N ILE A 120 1.74 -11.54 19.02
CA ILE A 120 2.99 -12.31 19.01
C ILE A 120 3.27 -12.91 17.63
N VAL A 121 2.25 -13.41 16.94
CA VAL A 121 2.38 -13.92 15.56
C VAL A 121 2.84 -12.81 14.61
N GLU A 122 2.31 -11.62 14.79
CA GLU A 122 2.69 -10.44 13.99
C GLU A 122 4.15 -10.05 14.21
N ILE A 123 4.61 -9.97 15.47
CA ILE A 123 6.01 -9.69 15.81
C ILE A 123 6.95 -10.75 15.20
N LYS A 124 6.60 -12.04 15.32
CA LYS A 124 7.40 -13.12 14.73
C LYS A 124 7.46 -13.02 13.21
N SER A 125 6.35 -12.64 12.57
CA SER A 125 6.30 -12.44 11.12
C SER A 125 7.20 -11.29 10.67
N LEU A 126 7.19 -10.16 11.38
CA LEU A 126 8.09 -9.02 11.11
C LEU A 126 9.56 -9.41 11.34
N LYS A 127 9.87 -10.13 12.44
CA LYS A 127 11.22 -10.62 12.70
C LYS A 127 11.73 -11.53 11.58
N ARG A 128 10.88 -12.44 11.08
CA ARG A 128 11.20 -13.30 9.93
C ARG A 128 11.55 -12.47 8.68
N ILE A 129 10.84 -11.36 8.42
CA ILE A 129 11.18 -10.47 7.30
C ILE A 129 12.58 -9.88 7.48
N PHE A 130 12.90 -9.35 8.67
CA PHE A 130 14.23 -8.84 8.98
C PHE A 130 15.32 -9.87 8.75
N ASP A 131 15.13 -11.10 9.24
CA ASP A 131 16.11 -12.19 9.11
C ASP A 131 16.34 -12.56 7.64
N GLN A 132 15.31 -12.46 6.79
CA GLN A 132 15.44 -12.70 5.35
C GLN A 132 16.13 -11.55 4.59
N ILE A 133 16.02 -10.32 5.08
CA ILE A 133 16.74 -9.18 4.51
C ILE A 133 18.24 -9.26 4.88
N ASP A 134 18.55 -9.69 6.10
CA ASP A 134 19.90 -9.71 6.66
C ASP A 134 20.60 -11.09 6.55
N ASP A 135 20.15 -11.96 5.65
CA ASP A 135 20.68 -13.31 5.48
C ASP A 135 22.01 -13.38 4.70
N GLY A 136 22.60 -12.23 4.37
CA GLY A 136 23.86 -12.13 3.61
C GLY A 136 23.70 -12.37 2.11
N SER A 137 22.48 -12.55 1.61
CA SER A 137 22.21 -12.69 0.17
C SER A 137 22.32 -11.35 -0.54
N SER A 138 22.87 -11.36 -1.77
CA SER A 138 22.87 -10.19 -2.65
C SER A 138 21.48 -9.91 -3.27
N LEU A 139 20.58 -10.90 -3.25
CA LEU A 139 19.24 -10.75 -3.83
C LEU A 139 18.37 -9.90 -2.90
N PRO A 140 17.81 -8.76 -3.38
CA PRO A 140 16.97 -7.90 -2.56
C PRO A 140 15.65 -8.59 -2.17
N VAL A 141 15.07 -8.15 -1.06
CA VAL A 141 13.77 -8.62 -0.58
C VAL A 141 12.68 -7.66 -1.04
N MET A 142 11.59 -8.18 -1.59
CA MET A 142 10.34 -7.43 -1.78
C MET A 142 9.36 -7.89 -0.70
N CYS A 143 9.10 -7.03 0.28
CA CYS A 143 8.24 -7.39 1.41
C CYS A 143 6.91 -6.64 1.40
N PHE A 144 5.85 -7.36 1.77
CA PHE A 144 4.47 -6.88 1.83
C PHE A 144 3.94 -7.01 3.25
N ILE A 145 3.56 -5.89 3.85
CA ILE A 145 3.07 -5.82 5.22
C ILE A 145 1.70 -5.14 5.21
N ASP A 146 0.68 -5.85 5.67
CA ASP A 146 -0.68 -5.34 5.75
C ASP A 146 -1.04 -5.07 7.21
N GLU A 147 -1.07 -3.81 7.59
CA GLU A 147 -1.23 -3.29 8.96
C GLU A 147 -0.10 -3.71 9.92
N VAL A 148 0.80 -2.79 10.21
CA VAL A 148 1.98 -3.03 11.07
C VAL A 148 1.58 -2.90 12.53
N LEU A 149 1.79 -3.96 13.34
CA LEU A 149 1.57 -3.99 14.80
C LEU A 149 0.15 -3.63 15.24
N ARG A 150 -0.85 -4.19 14.57
CA ARG A 150 -2.27 -3.94 14.83
C ARG A 150 -2.71 -4.28 16.26
N GLY A 151 -2.06 -5.24 16.90
CA GLY A 151 -2.45 -5.80 18.20
C GLY A 151 -2.08 -4.95 19.43
N THR A 152 -1.60 -3.70 19.27
CA THR A 152 -1.20 -2.86 20.40
C THR A 152 -1.87 -1.46 20.39
N ASN A 153 -1.62 -0.65 21.43
CA ASN A 153 -2.16 0.70 21.52
C ASN A 153 -1.57 1.64 20.44
N THR A 154 -2.30 2.68 20.07
CA THR A 154 -1.96 3.56 18.94
C THR A 154 -0.59 4.21 19.07
N LYS A 155 -0.22 4.71 20.26
CA LYS A 155 1.06 5.42 20.44
C LYS A 155 2.24 4.48 20.26
N GLU A 156 2.21 3.30 20.87
CA GLU A 156 3.26 2.28 20.72
C GLU A 156 3.31 1.74 19.31
N ARG A 157 2.15 1.49 18.69
CA ARG A 157 2.04 1.03 17.30
C ARG A 157 2.70 2.01 16.35
N VAL A 158 2.33 3.29 16.37
CA VAL A 158 2.90 4.32 15.49
C VAL A 158 4.40 4.47 15.73
N ALA A 159 4.85 4.53 17.00
CA ALA A 159 6.27 4.65 17.32
C ALA A 159 7.09 3.44 16.82
N ALA A 160 6.65 2.23 17.15
CA ALA A 160 7.35 1.01 16.74
C ALA A 160 7.32 0.81 15.22
N SER A 161 6.14 0.99 14.59
CA SER A 161 5.98 0.85 13.13
C SER A 161 6.86 1.82 12.37
N SER A 162 6.96 3.09 12.83
CA SER A 162 7.83 4.08 12.20
C SER A 162 9.29 3.64 12.20
N GLN A 163 9.80 3.11 13.32
CA GLN A 163 11.20 2.67 13.42
C GLN A 163 11.46 1.38 12.61
N ILE A 164 10.52 0.44 12.62
CA ILE A 164 10.59 -0.80 11.82
C ILE A 164 10.66 -0.45 10.32
N LEU A 165 9.71 0.33 9.82
CA LEU A 165 9.62 0.68 8.41
C LEU A 165 10.79 1.57 7.96
N LYS A 166 11.22 2.52 8.79
CA LYS A 166 12.42 3.33 8.57
C LYS A 166 13.65 2.44 8.43
N LYS A 167 13.84 1.47 9.33
CA LYS A 167 14.97 0.54 9.25
C LYS A 167 14.93 -0.30 7.97
N MET A 168 13.75 -0.88 7.64
CA MET A 168 13.58 -1.69 6.43
C MET A 168 13.84 -0.91 5.14
N SER A 169 13.41 0.36 5.06
CA SER A 169 13.64 1.20 3.87
C SER A 169 15.11 1.47 3.59
N GLY A 170 15.96 1.46 4.63
CA GLY A 170 17.42 1.61 4.52
C GLY A 170 18.17 0.31 4.24
N MET A 171 17.52 -0.85 4.23
CA MET A 171 18.12 -2.16 3.97
C MET A 171 17.97 -2.57 2.49
N ASN A 172 18.51 -3.72 2.12
CA ASN A 172 18.37 -4.31 0.77
C ASN A 172 16.95 -4.89 0.57
N ALA A 173 15.94 -4.03 0.72
CA ALA A 173 14.54 -4.39 0.63
C ALA A 173 13.70 -3.29 -0.03
N LEU A 174 12.71 -3.70 -0.82
CA LEU A 174 11.62 -2.87 -1.32
C LEU A 174 10.37 -3.23 -0.53
N CYS A 175 10.00 -2.35 0.41
CA CYS A 175 8.90 -2.61 1.35
C CYS A 175 7.62 -1.93 0.87
N PHE A 176 6.53 -2.69 0.82
CA PHE A 176 5.17 -2.21 0.61
C PHE A 176 4.41 -2.40 1.90
N ALA A 177 4.15 -1.31 2.63
CA ALA A 177 3.44 -1.35 3.89
C ALA A 177 2.09 -0.63 3.77
N ALA A 178 1.00 -1.32 4.13
CA ALA A 178 -0.31 -0.72 4.26
C ALA A 178 -0.60 -0.39 5.73
N THR A 179 -1.25 0.74 5.96
CA THR A 179 -1.66 1.18 7.30
C THR A 179 -2.88 2.10 7.24
N HIS A 180 -3.57 2.22 8.36
CA HIS A 180 -4.59 3.25 8.59
C HIS A 180 -4.08 4.38 9.50
N ASP A 181 -2.85 4.29 10.02
CA ASP A 181 -2.22 5.32 10.85
C ASP A 181 -1.65 6.44 9.96
N ILE A 182 -2.38 7.54 9.85
CA ILE A 182 -2.00 8.68 9.01
C ILE A 182 -0.70 9.33 9.49
N GLU A 183 -0.42 9.29 10.79
CA GLU A 183 0.79 9.84 11.41
C GLU A 183 2.07 9.29 10.77
N LEU A 184 2.05 8.03 10.33
CA LEU A 184 3.18 7.39 9.65
C LEU A 184 3.53 8.06 8.32
N THR A 185 2.56 8.68 7.64
CA THR A 185 2.82 9.38 6.36
C THR A 185 3.78 10.54 6.52
N THR A 186 3.69 11.25 7.64
CA THR A 186 4.59 12.36 7.98
C THR A 186 5.92 11.85 8.54
N LEU A 187 5.88 10.87 9.46
CA LEU A 187 7.08 10.32 10.11
C LEU A 187 8.01 9.61 9.14
N LEU A 188 7.48 9.08 8.04
CA LEU A 188 8.22 8.31 7.04
C LEU A 188 8.39 9.04 5.70
N ALA A 189 8.00 10.32 5.60
CA ALA A 189 8.02 11.07 4.35
C ALA A 189 9.39 11.08 3.65
N ASP A 190 10.50 11.11 4.42
CA ASP A 190 11.86 11.10 3.91
C ASP A 190 12.38 9.68 3.57
N TYR A 191 11.63 8.63 3.91
CA TYR A 191 12.06 7.23 3.84
C TYR A 191 11.23 6.36 2.92
N MET A 192 9.96 6.70 2.71
CA MET A 192 9.00 5.94 1.91
C MET A 192 8.16 6.88 1.06
N GLU A 193 7.79 6.43 -0.13
CA GLU A 193 6.82 7.15 -0.96
C GLU A 193 5.42 6.89 -0.44
N ASN A 194 4.64 7.97 -0.26
CA ASN A 194 3.26 7.89 0.17
C ASN A 194 2.33 7.68 -1.02
N TYR A 195 1.45 6.69 -0.92
CA TYR A 195 0.33 6.47 -1.81
C TYR A 195 -0.94 6.21 -0.99
N HIS A 196 -2.09 6.44 -1.59
CA HIS A 196 -3.35 6.20 -0.91
C HIS A 196 -4.46 5.72 -1.84
N PHE A 197 -5.47 5.12 -1.22
CA PHE A 197 -6.79 4.91 -1.79
C PHE A 197 -7.80 5.79 -1.05
N GLU A 198 -8.76 6.31 -1.78
CA GLU A 198 -9.83 7.10 -1.20
C GLU A 198 -11.20 6.59 -1.65
N GLU A 199 -12.19 6.89 -0.84
CA GLU A 199 -13.58 6.71 -1.15
C GLU A 199 -14.25 8.04 -1.46
N ALA A 200 -15.29 8.00 -2.29
CA ALA A 200 -16.20 9.11 -2.55
C ALA A 200 -17.58 8.77 -2.01
N VAL A 201 -18.25 9.74 -1.42
CA VAL A 201 -19.68 9.62 -1.07
C VAL A 201 -20.48 10.32 -2.17
N ARG A 202 -21.34 9.56 -2.86
CA ARG A 202 -22.27 10.08 -3.88
C ARG A 202 -23.67 9.56 -3.60
N ASP A 203 -24.64 10.46 -3.56
CA ASP A 203 -26.05 10.14 -3.34
C ASP A 203 -26.33 9.31 -2.07
N GLY A 204 -25.51 9.50 -1.03
CA GLY A 204 -25.61 8.75 0.22
C GLY A 204 -24.89 7.39 0.20
N ASP A 205 -24.36 6.96 -0.93
CA ASP A 205 -23.60 5.73 -1.06
C ASP A 205 -22.09 5.98 -1.04
N VAL A 206 -21.34 5.02 -0.49
CA VAL A 206 -19.88 5.02 -0.49
C VAL A 206 -19.38 4.28 -1.72
N ILE A 207 -18.65 5.00 -2.55
CA ILE A 207 -18.08 4.48 -3.79
C ILE A 207 -16.56 4.42 -3.66
N PHE A 208 -16.00 3.25 -3.93
CA PHE A 208 -14.56 3.03 -4.03
C PHE A 208 -14.16 2.95 -5.50
N ASP A 209 -13.27 3.82 -5.97
CA ASP A 209 -12.72 3.75 -7.32
C ASP A 209 -11.57 2.74 -7.44
N TYR A 210 -11.01 2.33 -6.30
CA TYR A 210 -9.86 1.41 -6.19
C TYR A 210 -8.64 1.85 -7.00
N LYS A 211 -8.51 3.18 -7.23
CA LYS A 211 -7.39 3.78 -7.95
C LYS A 211 -6.32 4.22 -6.98
N LEU A 212 -5.08 3.78 -7.27
CA LEU A 212 -3.90 4.23 -6.55
C LEU A 212 -3.64 5.70 -6.85
N LYS A 213 -3.47 6.50 -5.79
CA LYS A 213 -3.19 7.93 -5.88
C LYS A 213 -1.88 8.23 -5.14
N GLN A 214 -1.07 9.12 -5.70
CA GLN A 214 0.17 9.54 -5.07
C GLN A 214 -0.10 10.52 -3.91
N GLY A 215 0.71 10.45 -2.87
CA GLY A 215 0.61 11.28 -1.68
C GLY A 215 -0.14 10.59 -0.53
N PRO A 216 -0.18 11.24 0.66
CA PRO A 216 -0.89 10.73 1.83
C PRO A 216 -2.42 10.84 1.66
N ALA A 217 -3.17 9.97 2.33
CA ALA A 217 -4.61 10.14 2.46
C ALA A 217 -4.93 11.42 3.23
N THR A 218 -5.80 12.25 2.69
CA THR A 218 -6.18 13.54 3.28
C THR A 218 -7.51 13.48 4.04
N THR A 219 -8.27 12.41 3.89
CA THR A 219 -9.64 12.30 4.40
C THR A 219 -9.75 11.24 5.49
N ARG A 220 -10.34 11.64 6.62
CA ARG A 220 -10.86 10.75 7.67
C ARG A 220 -12.36 10.59 7.39
N ASN A 221 -12.77 9.47 6.79
CA ASN A 221 -14.14 9.32 6.29
C ASN A 221 -15.06 8.50 7.20
N ALA A 222 -14.59 8.03 8.37
CA ALA A 222 -15.40 7.20 9.27
C ALA A 222 -16.74 7.88 9.65
N ILE A 223 -16.73 9.15 10.02
CA ILE A 223 -17.94 9.88 10.40
C ILE A 223 -18.86 10.12 9.18
N ARG A 224 -18.27 10.39 8.01
CA ARG A 224 -19.05 10.50 6.75
C ARG A 224 -19.70 9.18 6.35
N LEU A 225 -19.02 8.06 6.59
CA LEU A 225 -19.58 6.73 6.40
C LEU A 225 -20.76 6.51 7.34
N MET A 226 -20.63 6.82 8.63
CA MET A 226 -21.75 6.74 9.59
C MET A 226 -22.95 7.58 9.13
N GLN A 227 -22.71 8.78 8.63
CA GLN A 227 -23.76 9.64 8.08
C GLN A 227 -24.44 8.99 6.84
N ALA A 228 -23.68 8.43 5.91
CA ALA A 228 -24.19 7.75 4.72
C ALA A 228 -25.04 6.51 5.09
N TYR A 229 -24.65 5.79 6.16
CA TYR A 229 -25.42 4.66 6.69
C TYR A 229 -26.61 5.06 7.58
N GLY A 230 -26.96 6.37 7.67
CA GLY A 230 -28.15 6.86 8.34
C GLY A 230 -28.06 6.89 9.87
N PHE A 231 -26.86 7.01 10.45
CA PHE A 231 -26.71 7.24 11.88
C PHE A 231 -27.35 8.58 12.28
N ASP A 232 -27.80 8.64 13.53
CA ASP A 232 -28.47 9.82 14.09
C ASP A 232 -27.62 11.10 13.89
N PRO A 233 -28.21 12.19 13.36
CA PRO A 233 -27.51 13.46 13.14
C PRO A 233 -26.85 14.04 14.38
N GLU A 234 -27.40 13.80 15.58
CA GLU A 234 -26.82 14.25 16.84
C GLU A 234 -25.48 13.53 17.11
N ILE A 235 -25.42 12.21 16.84
CA ILE A 235 -24.20 11.41 16.96
C ILE A 235 -23.14 11.93 15.99
N ILE A 236 -23.51 12.18 14.74
CA ILE A 236 -22.61 12.68 13.69
C ILE A 236 -22.05 14.05 14.07
N THR A 237 -22.91 14.97 14.56
CA THR A 237 -22.51 16.31 14.97
C THR A 237 -21.54 16.25 16.15
N ALA A 238 -21.85 15.48 17.19
CA ALA A 238 -21.00 15.30 18.34
C ALA A 238 -19.65 14.67 17.99
N ALA A 239 -19.65 13.66 17.10
CA ALA A 239 -18.43 13.00 16.63
C ALA A 239 -17.52 13.95 15.85
N ASN A 240 -18.06 14.81 14.98
CA ASN A 240 -17.26 15.81 14.26
C ASN A 240 -16.66 16.84 15.23
N GLN A 241 -17.45 17.37 16.19
CA GLN A 241 -16.96 18.32 17.20
C GLN A 241 -15.83 17.73 18.04
N LEU A 242 -15.92 16.45 18.39
CA LEU A 242 -14.87 15.77 19.15
C LEU A 242 -13.62 15.52 18.30
N ALA A 243 -13.80 15.13 17.02
CA ALA A 243 -12.69 14.90 16.11
C ALA A 243 -11.85 16.15 15.81
N ASP A 244 -12.49 17.35 15.83
CA ASP A 244 -11.81 18.63 15.65
C ASP A 244 -10.98 19.05 16.91
N GLN A 245 -11.21 18.42 18.06
CA GLN A 245 -10.51 18.69 19.32
C GLN A 245 -9.34 17.74 19.60
N LEU A 246 -9.27 16.61 18.87
CA LEU A 246 -8.23 15.56 18.98
C LEU A 246 -7.10 15.74 17.98
#